data_f75c708cf3114a04c729fc106ef74d2e
#
_entry.id   f75c708cf3114a04c729fc106ef74d2e
#
_cell.length_a   1.000
_cell.length_b   1.000
_cell.length_c   1.000
_cell.angle_alpha   90.00
_cell.angle_beta   90.00
_cell.angle_gamma   90.00
#
_symmetry.space_group_name_H-M   'P 1'
#
loop_
_entity.id
_entity.type
_entity.pdbx_description
1 polymer ?
#
loop_
_entity_poly.entity_id
_entity_poly.type
_entity_poly.pdbx_seq_one_letter_code
_entity_poly.pdbx_strand_id
1 'polypeptide(L)'
;EPLQLPAGPPGAAAVLDERPGQLHVRVDSPTSQLLVVSESYHPGWKAEVDGRPQDVLRANGDFLGCVVPPGGHEVVLTFQPRSLRNGWIVSCLGFTLASFLMVGPSLKRALGKTIPRSLVRLEPPASSPERLCCSDTEAWRPNTEEEPCVPVEETVS
;
A
#
# COMPACT_ATOMS: atom_id res chain seq x y z
N GLU A 1 -5.62 -40.21 6.70
CA GLU A 1 -6.41 -41.41 6.44
C GLU A 1 -6.60 -41.55 4.91
N PRO A 2 -6.40 -42.74 4.33
CA PRO A 2 -6.54 -42.91 2.89
C PRO A 2 -8.02 -42.72 2.49
N LEU A 3 -8.25 -41.92 1.46
CA LEU A 3 -9.58 -41.71 0.90
C LEU A 3 -10.09 -43.00 0.29
N GLN A 4 -11.17 -43.57 0.83
CA GLN A 4 -11.82 -44.77 0.29
C GLN A 4 -13.07 -44.36 -0.50
N LEU A 5 -12.99 -44.50 -1.81
CA LEU A 5 -14.12 -44.24 -2.72
C LEU A 5 -14.68 -45.57 -3.22
N PRO A 6 -15.99 -45.66 -3.43
CA PRO A 6 -16.61 -46.88 -4.01
C PRO A 6 -16.08 -47.12 -5.42
N ALA A 7 -15.77 -48.38 -5.73
CA ALA A 7 -15.42 -48.78 -7.09
C ALA A 7 -16.65 -48.67 -7.97
N GLY A 8 -16.53 -48.02 -9.12
CA GLY A 8 -17.60 -47.85 -10.09
C GLY A 8 -17.05 -47.49 -11.47
N PRO A 9 -17.93 -47.52 -12.50
CA PRO A 9 -17.52 -47.05 -13.80
C PRO A 9 -17.13 -45.58 -13.77
N PRO A 10 -16.19 -45.15 -14.64
CA PRO A 10 -15.77 -43.76 -14.69
C PRO A 10 -16.93 -42.84 -15.09
N GLY A 11 -17.03 -41.70 -14.43
CA GLY A 11 -17.91 -40.61 -14.78
C GLY A 11 -17.41 -39.83 -16.00
N ALA A 12 -18.23 -38.90 -16.48
CA ALA A 12 -17.88 -37.95 -17.52
C ALA A 12 -17.63 -36.57 -16.87
N ALA A 13 -16.60 -35.86 -17.35
CA ALA A 13 -16.33 -34.50 -16.96
C ALA A 13 -16.16 -33.60 -18.17
N ALA A 14 -16.76 -32.42 -18.16
CA ALA A 14 -16.66 -31.43 -19.22
C ALA A 14 -16.32 -30.06 -18.62
N VAL A 15 -15.28 -29.40 -19.12
CA VAL A 15 -14.95 -28.03 -18.77
C VAL A 15 -15.96 -27.11 -19.42
N LEU A 16 -16.64 -26.30 -18.61
CA LEU A 16 -17.64 -25.32 -19.07
C LEU A 16 -17.00 -23.93 -19.30
N ASP A 17 -16.12 -23.52 -18.40
CA ASP A 17 -15.41 -22.25 -18.48
C ASP A 17 -14.06 -22.38 -17.81
N GLU A 18 -13.04 -21.73 -18.39
CA GLU A 18 -11.69 -21.72 -17.87
C GLU A 18 -11.14 -20.30 -17.94
N ARG A 19 -10.75 -19.78 -16.80
CA ARG A 19 -10.12 -18.47 -16.64
C ARG A 19 -8.92 -18.55 -15.72
N PRO A 20 -7.97 -17.63 -15.80
CA PRO A 20 -6.84 -17.61 -14.86
C PRO A 20 -7.30 -17.65 -13.41
N GLY A 21 -6.98 -18.72 -12.70
CA GLY A 21 -7.37 -18.92 -11.31
C GLY A 21 -8.83 -19.32 -11.08
N GLN A 22 -9.58 -19.69 -12.12
CA GLN A 22 -10.93 -20.19 -11.99
C GLN A 22 -11.20 -21.27 -13.06
N LEU A 23 -11.73 -22.40 -12.64
CA LEU A 23 -12.14 -23.49 -13.49
C LEU A 23 -13.55 -23.94 -13.13
N HIS A 24 -14.43 -24.03 -14.13
CA HIS A 24 -15.81 -24.48 -13.98
C HIS A 24 -15.99 -25.76 -14.75
N VAL A 25 -16.32 -26.83 -14.06
CA VAL A 25 -16.43 -28.20 -14.63
C VAL A 25 -17.78 -28.78 -14.31
N ARG A 26 -18.44 -29.38 -15.30
CA ARG A 26 -19.60 -30.21 -15.10
C ARG A 26 -19.16 -31.68 -15.03
N VAL A 27 -19.59 -32.36 -13.99
CA VAL A 27 -19.27 -33.75 -13.73
C VAL A 27 -20.57 -34.54 -13.67
N ASP A 28 -20.61 -35.68 -14.32
CA ASP A 28 -21.69 -36.62 -14.22
C ASP A 28 -21.11 -38.01 -13.92
N SER A 29 -21.41 -38.53 -12.73
CA SER A 29 -20.83 -39.79 -12.27
C SER A 29 -21.86 -40.68 -11.57
N PRO A 30 -21.84 -41.99 -11.82
CA PRO A 30 -22.81 -42.94 -11.24
C PRO A 30 -22.55 -43.25 -9.75
N THR A 31 -21.32 -42.96 -9.28
CA THR A 31 -20.90 -43.17 -7.89
C THR A 31 -20.10 -41.98 -7.42
N SER A 32 -19.89 -41.85 -6.10
CA SER A 32 -18.98 -40.82 -5.56
C SER A 32 -17.56 -41.05 -6.09
N GLN A 33 -16.99 -40.06 -6.76
CA GLN A 33 -15.70 -40.17 -7.45
C GLN A 33 -14.82 -38.98 -7.14
N LEU A 34 -13.50 -39.13 -7.37
CA LEU A 34 -12.53 -38.07 -7.29
C LEU A 34 -12.38 -37.42 -8.67
N LEU A 35 -12.82 -36.18 -8.80
CA LEU A 35 -12.44 -35.34 -9.92
C LEU A 35 -10.98 -34.93 -9.76
N VAL A 36 -10.13 -35.25 -10.73
CA VAL A 36 -8.73 -34.86 -10.77
C VAL A 36 -8.52 -33.87 -11.89
N VAL A 37 -7.92 -32.72 -11.54
CA VAL A 37 -7.58 -31.66 -12.49
C VAL A 37 -6.05 -31.54 -12.56
N SER A 38 -5.51 -31.43 -13.77
CA SER A 38 -4.07 -31.36 -14.04
C SER A 38 -3.46 -29.98 -13.74
N GLU A 39 -3.91 -29.35 -12.66
CA GLU A 39 -3.36 -28.13 -12.09
C GLU A 39 -2.54 -28.45 -10.85
N SER A 40 -1.46 -27.70 -10.61
CA SER A 40 -0.62 -27.87 -9.43
C SER A 40 -1.39 -27.56 -8.13
N TYR A 41 -1.32 -28.49 -7.18
CA TYR A 41 -1.92 -28.29 -5.88
C TYR A 41 -1.29 -27.12 -5.12
N HIS A 42 -2.16 -26.25 -4.62
CA HIS A 42 -1.76 -25.18 -3.71
C HIS A 42 -2.88 -24.95 -2.66
N PRO A 43 -2.53 -24.65 -1.38
CA PRO A 43 -3.53 -24.38 -0.32
C PRO A 43 -4.47 -23.20 -0.60
N GLY A 44 -4.17 -22.41 -1.62
CA GLY A 44 -5.03 -21.31 -2.08
C GLY A 44 -6.18 -21.71 -2.97
N TRP A 45 -6.23 -22.95 -3.46
CA TRP A 45 -7.36 -23.45 -4.19
C TRP A 45 -8.54 -23.76 -3.29
N LYS A 46 -9.72 -23.43 -3.74
CA LYS A 46 -11.01 -23.74 -3.12
C LYS A 46 -11.89 -24.44 -4.15
N ALA A 47 -12.66 -25.40 -3.71
CA ALA A 47 -13.65 -26.11 -4.51
C ALA A 47 -15.05 -25.85 -3.96
N GLU A 48 -16.00 -25.70 -4.86
CA GLU A 48 -17.42 -25.66 -4.56
C GLU A 48 -18.13 -26.64 -5.48
N VAL A 49 -18.96 -27.51 -4.91
CA VAL A 49 -19.83 -28.44 -5.65
C VAL A 49 -21.25 -27.94 -5.45
N ASP A 50 -21.92 -27.56 -6.53
CA ASP A 50 -23.26 -26.96 -6.53
C ASP A 50 -23.38 -25.78 -5.53
N GLY A 51 -22.33 -24.92 -5.45
CA GLY A 51 -22.27 -23.79 -4.54
C GLY A 51 -22.00 -24.16 -3.07
N ARG A 52 -21.71 -25.43 -2.76
CA ARG A 52 -21.32 -25.86 -1.42
C ARG A 52 -19.80 -26.04 -1.34
N PRO A 53 -19.14 -25.49 -0.32
CA PRO A 53 -17.70 -25.64 -0.17
C PRO A 53 -17.32 -27.12 0.03
N GLN A 54 -16.29 -27.55 -0.69
CA GLN A 54 -15.74 -28.89 -0.65
C GLN A 54 -14.21 -28.80 -0.47
N ASP A 55 -13.64 -29.79 0.23
CA ASP A 55 -12.20 -29.83 0.43
C ASP A 55 -11.46 -30.16 -0.86
N VAL A 56 -10.37 -29.41 -1.10
CA VAL A 56 -9.43 -29.68 -2.17
C VAL A 56 -8.35 -30.61 -1.67
N LEU A 57 -8.21 -31.73 -2.31
CA LEU A 57 -7.25 -32.79 -2.00
C LEU A 57 -6.07 -32.73 -2.97
N ARG A 58 -4.94 -33.24 -2.51
CA ARG A 58 -3.78 -33.48 -3.37
C ARG A 58 -3.89 -34.88 -3.98
N ALA A 59 -3.98 -34.97 -5.29
CA ALA A 59 -4.10 -36.22 -6.02
C ALA A 59 -2.86 -36.47 -6.90
N ASN A 60 -2.53 -37.75 -7.13
CA ASN A 60 -1.48 -38.17 -8.07
C ASN A 60 -0.13 -37.43 -7.93
N GLY A 61 0.27 -37.12 -6.70
CA GLY A 61 1.50 -36.40 -6.39
C GLY A 61 1.31 -34.88 -6.25
N ASP A 62 0.85 -34.18 -7.29
CA ASP A 62 0.72 -32.71 -7.24
C ASP A 62 -0.52 -32.15 -7.93
N PHE A 63 -1.47 -32.97 -8.31
CA PHE A 63 -2.69 -32.51 -8.95
C PHE A 63 -3.78 -32.14 -7.95
N LEU A 64 -4.71 -31.29 -8.38
CA LEU A 64 -5.91 -30.96 -7.61
C LEU A 64 -6.89 -32.13 -7.67
N GLY A 65 -7.45 -32.49 -6.51
CA GLY A 65 -8.54 -33.45 -6.40
C GLY A 65 -9.72 -32.85 -5.65
N CYS A 66 -10.93 -33.17 -6.08
CA CYS A 66 -12.18 -32.84 -5.41
C CYS A 66 -13.11 -34.03 -5.43
N VAL A 67 -13.68 -34.39 -4.27
CA VAL A 67 -14.66 -35.49 -4.21
C VAL A 67 -16.02 -34.97 -4.68
N VAL A 68 -16.60 -35.64 -5.70
CA VAL A 68 -17.90 -35.31 -6.26
C VAL A 68 -18.87 -36.43 -5.92
N PRO A 69 -20.07 -36.14 -5.39
CA PRO A 69 -21.10 -37.15 -5.13
C PRO A 69 -21.66 -37.76 -6.43
N PRO A 70 -22.44 -38.83 -6.33
CA PRO A 70 -23.08 -39.43 -7.51
C PRO A 70 -24.14 -38.49 -8.09
N GLY A 71 -24.21 -38.43 -9.42
CA GLY A 71 -25.15 -37.60 -10.19
C GLY A 71 -24.45 -36.56 -11.04
N GLY A 72 -25.25 -35.64 -11.59
CA GLY A 72 -24.77 -34.50 -12.35
C GLY A 72 -24.54 -33.28 -11.45
N HIS A 73 -23.31 -32.81 -11.33
CA HIS A 73 -22.90 -31.71 -10.46
C HIS A 73 -22.05 -30.69 -11.21
N GLU A 74 -22.09 -29.43 -10.72
CA GLU A 74 -21.22 -28.38 -11.19
C GLU A 74 -20.14 -28.11 -10.12
N VAL A 75 -18.89 -28.20 -10.55
CA VAL A 75 -17.72 -27.98 -9.69
C VAL A 75 -17.01 -26.69 -10.10
N VAL A 76 -16.90 -25.76 -9.17
CA VAL A 76 -16.17 -24.52 -9.37
C VAL A 76 -14.90 -24.54 -8.53
N LEU A 77 -13.75 -24.48 -9.18
CA LEU A 77 -12.44 -24.36 -8.54
C LEU A 77 -11.98 -22.92 -8.65
N THR A 78 -11.59 -22.32 -7.53
CA THR A 78 -11.14 -20.91 -7.50
C THR A 78 -9.84 -20.80 -6.72
N PHE A 79 -8.86 -20.12 -7.31
CA PHE A 79 -7.56 -19.86 -6.70
C PHE A 79 -7.58 -18.56 -5.90
N GLN A 80 -7.55 -18.64 -4.58
CA GLN A 80 -7.60 -17.50 -3.67
C GLN A 80 -6.48 -17.59 -2.60
N PRO A 81 -5.21 -17.43 -2.96
CA PRO A 81 -4.12 -17.52 -2.01
C PRO A 81 -4.14 -16.35 -1.03
N ARG A 82 -3.98 -16.65 0.25
CA ARG A 82 -3.97 -15.64 1.33
C ARG A 82 -2.83 -14.62 1.16
N SER A 83 -1.73 -15.03 0.55
CA SER A 83 -0.58 -14.18 0.27
C SER A 83 -0.91 -12.99 -0.62
N LEU A 84 -1.72 -13.19 -1.67
CA LEU A 84 -2.16 -12.09 -2.55
C LEU A 84 -2.99 -11.07 -1.79
N ARG A 85 -3.93 -11.52 -0.97
CA ARG A 85 -4.76 -10.63 -0.15
C ARG A 85 -3.93 -9.83 0.84
N ASN A 86 -2.98 -10.48 1.52
CA ASN A 86 -2.10 -9.81 2.46
C ASN A 86 -1.15 -8.83 1.77
N GLY A 87 -0.59 -9.20 0.62
CA GLY A 87 0.23 -8.33 -0.20
C GLY A 87 -0.50 -7.06 -0.64
N TRP A 88 -1.75 -7.21 -1.04
CA TRP A 88 -2.58 -6.06 -1.44
C TRP A 88 -2.83 -5.09 -0.27
N ILE A 89 -3.12 -5.60 0.93
CA ILE A 89 -3.30 -4.79 2.14
C ILE A 89 -2.02 -4.00 2.46
N VAL A 90 -0.86 -4.67 2.46
CA VAL A 90 0.43 -4.02 2.73
C VAL A 90 0.75 -2.95 1.68
N SER A 91 0.50 -3.23 0.41
CA SER A 91 0.70 -2.25 -0.67
C SER A 91 -0.20 -1.04 -0.54
N CYS A 92 -1.48 -1.23 -0.21
CA CYS A 92 -2.40 -0.12 0.03
C CYS A 92 -1.97 0.74 1.21
N LEU A 93 -1.56 0.11 2.33
CA LEU A 93 -1.04 0.82 3.50
C LEU A 93 0.23 1.63 3.16
N GLY A 94 1.17 1.03 2.43
CA GLY A 94 2.38 1.71 1.98
C GLY A 94 2.08 2.90 1.08
N PHE A 95 1.17 2.72 0.13
CA PHE A 95 0.76 3.79 -0.79
C PHE A 95 0.05 4.94 -0.06
N THR A 96 -0.85 4.64 0.88
CA THR A 96 -1.54 5.67 1.68
C THR A 96 -0.58 6.45 2.56
N LEU A 97 0.39 5.77 3.20
CA LEU A 97 1.42 6.41 4.00
C LEU A 97 2.32 7.31 3.15
N ALA A 98 2.78 6.84 2.00
CA ALA A 98 3.59 7.62 1.08
C ALA A 98 2.84 8.87 0.57
N SER A 99 1.56 8.71 0.22
CA SER A 99 0.70 9.82 -0.20
C SER A 99 0.52 10.83 0.92
N PHE A 100 0.31 10.39 2.15
CA PHE A 100 0.19 11.28 3.31
C PHE A 100 1.47 12.06 3.58
N LEU A 101 2.64 11.41 3.47
CA LEU A 101 3.93 12.07 3.64
C LEU A 101 4.23 13.09 2.52
N MET A 102 3.78 12.85 1.30
CA MET A 102 3.94 13.79 0.18
C MET A 102 3.00 14.99 0.28
N VAL A 103 1.75 14.77 0.64
CA VAL A 103 0.72 15.82 0.69
C VAL A 103 0.80 16.64 1.97
N GLY A 104 1.16 16.04 3.11
CA GLY A 104 1.20 16.68 4.41
C GLY A 104 2.08 17.94 4.49
N PRO A 105 3.32 17.94 4.00
CA PRO A 105 4.17 19.15 3.99
C PRO A 105 3.67 20.23 3.03
N SER A 106 3.09 19.83 1.90
CA SER A 106 2.57 20.76 0.90
C SER A 106 1.33 21.50 1.38
N LEU A 107 0.46 20.82 2.12
CA LEU A 107 -0.74 21.42 2.71
C LEU A 107 -0.39 22.43 3.82
N LYS A 108 0.62 22.14 4.65
CA LYS A 108 1.11 23.08 5.68
C LYS A 108 1.72 24.34 5.06
N ARG A 109 2.40 24.23 3.91
CA ARG A 109 2.92 25.39 3.18
C ARG A 109 1.81 26.23 2.54
N ALA A 110 0.74 25.60 2.08
CA ALA A 110 -0.41 26.30 1.51
C ALA A 110 -1.22 27.05 2.57
N LEU A 111 -1.46 26.44 3.74
CA LEU A 111 -2.18 27.09 4.85
C LEU A 111 -1.34 28.17 5.54
N GLY A 112 -0.01 28.01 5.63
CA GLY A 112 0.89 28.99 6.25
C GLY A 112 1.07 30.29 5.45
N LYS A 113 0.66 30.33 4.17
CA LYS A 113 0.72 31.53 3.32
C LYS A 113 -0.49 32.46 3.45
N THR A 114 -1.53 32.08 4.18
CA THR A 114 -2.79 32.85 4.23
C THR A 114 -2.85 33.83 5.40
N ILE A 115 -1.78 34.04 6.16
CA ILE A 115 -1.74 35.14 7.12
C ILE A 115 -1.02 36.32 6.44
N PRO A 116 -1.74 37.35 5.98
CA PRO A 116 -1.09 38.54 5.43
C PRO A 116 -0.32 39.23 6.54
N ARG A 117 0.98 39.34 6.37
CA ARG A 117 1.94 40.00 7.26
C ARG A 117 1.76 41.52 7.38
N SER A 118 0.61 42.02 6.89
CA SER A 118 0.30 43.46 6.78
C SER A 118 -0.45 44.05 7.95
N LEU A 119 -0.67 43.30 9.06
CA LEU A 119 -1.40 43.84 10.23
C LEU A 119 -0.56 44.00 11.50
N VAL A 120 0.75 43.90 11.42
CA VAL A 120 1.62 44.22 12.59
C VAL A 120 2.63 45.28 12.16
N ARG A 121 2.15 46.43 11.72
CA ARG A 121 2.90 47.64 11.77
C ARG A 121 2.22 48.56 12.78
N LEU A 122 2.47 48.30 14.07
CA LEU A 122 2.31 49.33 15.11
C LEU A 122 3.52 50.22 14.95
N GLU A 123 3.31 51.36 14.31
CA GLU A 123 4.29 52.47 14.38
C GLU A 123 4.36 52.92 15.82
N PRO A 124 5.59 53.01 16.41
CA PRO A 124 5.75 53.69 17.68
C PRO A 124 5.54 55.19 17.46
N PRO A 125 4.95 55.92 18.42
CA PRO A 125 4.68 57.33 18.29
C PRO A 125 6.00 58.09 18.20
N ALA A 126 6.04 59.06 17.28
CA ALA A 126 7.13 59.99 17.11
C ALA A 126 7.31 60.82 18.40
N SER A 127 8.36 60.49 19.13
CA SER A 127 8.90 61.39 20.14
C SER A 127 10.08 62.13 19.55
N SER A 128 9.90 63.40 19.41
CA SER A 128 10.89 64.38 19.00
C SER A 128 12.15 64.30 19.87
N PRO A 129 13.36 64.37 19.30
CA PRO A 129 14.55 64.58 20.10
C PRO A 129 14.72 66.05 20.38
N GLU A 130 14.52 66.44 21.62
CA GLU A 130 15.08 67.69 22.15
C GLU A 130 16.59 67.59 22.13
N ARG A 131 17.17 68.57 21.42
CA ARG A 131 18.62 68.83 21.44
C ARG A 131 19.00 69.41 22.82
N LEU A 132 19.67 68.62 23.57
CA LEU A 132 20.44 69.20 24.69
C LEU A 132 21.90 69.30 24.24
N CYS A 133 22.30 70.55 23.99
CA CYS A 133 23.69 70.95 23.91
C CYS A 133 24.27 70.85 25.29
N CYS A 134 25.31 70.13 25.50
CA CYS A 134 26.25 70.35 26.56
C CYS A 134 27.65 70.34 25.99
N SER A 135 28.21 71.52 26.03
CA SER A 135 29.58 71.86 25.81
C SER A 135 30.52 71.33 26.91
N ASP A 136 31.70 71.06 26.48
CA ASP A 136 32.95 71.12 27.20
C ASP A 136 33.30 70.01 28.23
N THR A 137 34.29 69.24 27.99
CA THR A 137 35.63 69.33 28.61
C THR A 137 36.51 68.16 28.19
N GLU A 138 37.58 68.53 27.51
CA GLU A 138 38.98 68.07 27.56
C GLU A 138 39.32 66.58 27.87
N ALA A 139 40.21 66.16 27.00
CA ALA A 139 41.42 65.37 27.25
C ALA A 139 41.28 63.89 27.57
N TRP A 140 41.58 63.10 26.58
CA TRP A 140 42.70 62.16 26.65
C TRP A 140 42.93 61.44 25.33
N ARG A 141 44.08 61.62 24.71
CA ARG A 141 44.76 60.71 23.81
C ARG A 141 45.84 59.98 24.60
N PRO A 142 46.35 58.83 24.20
CA PRO A 142 46.80 58.52 22.86
C PRO A 142 46.71 57.07 22.40
N ASN A 143 46.98 56.93 21.09
CA ASN A 143 47.69 55.84 20.37
C ASN A 143 47.04 54.47 20.21
N THR A 144 46.95 54.17 19.02
CA THR A 144 47.61 53.37 18.01
C THR A 144 46.76 52.25 17.49
N GLU A 145 46.86 52.21 16.24
CA GLU A 145 46.86 51.14 15.22
C GLU A 145 45.58 50.99 14.40
N GLU A 146 45.80 51.42 13.18
CA GLU A 146 44.96 51.21 12.02
C GLU A 146 44.94 49.68 11.68
N GLU A 147 43.77 49.15 11.55
CA GLU A 147 43.60 48.00 10.69
C GLU A 147 42.46 48.25 9.68
N PRO A 148 42.69 47.99 8.39
CA PRO A 148 41.75 48.36 7.33
C PRO A 148 40.60 47.37 7.24
N CYS A 149 39.38 47.87 7.06
CA CYS A 149 38.21 47.12 6.66
C CYS A 149 38.41 46.50 5.27
N VAL A 150 38.35 45.18 5.20
CA VAL A 150 38.30 44.42 3.96
C VAL A 150 36.85 44.18 3.59
N PRO A 151 36.40 44.50 2.38
CA PRO A 151 35.04 44.18 1.93
C PRO A 151 34.94 42.70 1.60
N VAL A 152 33.90 42.05 2.10
CA VAL A 152 33.53 40.66 1.74
C VAL A 152 32.77 40.72 0.43
N GLU A 153 33.37 40.19 -0.65
CA GLU A 153 32.71 39.92 -1.92
C GLU A 153 31.76 38.74 -1.77
N GLU A 154 30.52 39.00 -2.07
CA GLU A 154 29.49 38.01 -2.30
C GLU A 154 29.76 37.30 -3.64
N THR A 155 30.09 36.01 -3.60
CA THR A 155 30.07 35.15 -4.80
C THR A 155 28.76 34.36 -4.82
N VAL A 156 27.89 34.76 -5.78
CA VAL A 156 26.74 34.00 -6.22
C VAL A 156 27.22 32.91 -7.19
N SER A 157 26.85 31.70 -6.95
CA SER A 157 26.74 30.62 -7.95
C SER A 157 25.62 29.66 -7.56
#